data_f86bccd538b72f6fa5777cd23c5cb7fa
#
_entry.id   f86bccd538b72f6fa5777cd23c5cb7fa
#
_cell.length_a   1.000
_cell.length_b   1.000
_cell.length_c   1.000
_cell.angle_alpha   90.00
_cell.angle_beta   90.00
_cell.angle_gamma   90.00
#
_symmetry.space_group_name_H-M   'P 1'
#
loop_
_entity.id
_entity.type
_entity.pdbx_description
1 polymer ?
#
loop_
_entity_poly.entity_id
_entity_poly.type
_entity_poly.pdbx_seq_one_letter_code
_entity_poly.pdbx_strand_id
1 'polypeptide(L)'
;NTDTMMNLKTLFQTSLNEYRQYIEKDGALERRFQKIKVSEPTVEDTITILRGLKERFEIHHGVSIQDKALISAATLSNRYITDRYLPDKAIDLVDEACATIRVQMDSVPVNLDNLTHKIMRLQIEREAIKKEKDEISKKRREDIDEEVEKLQEKEKALTEAWNKEKNINANIKKKKAEIEKAKFELEQAENKYDLERAAVLRHGEIPKLEKELEELNNTEKNKILSDTVTSDDIAEVISRWTNIPISKLVSSEKEKLLGLEDNMKKRVMGQDEAIKLVSEAIIKSRAGIKDPNRPIASFMFLGPTGVGKTEIARTLASE
;
A
#
# COMPACT_ATOMS: atom_id res chain seq x y z
N ASN A 1 10.43 -43.20 11.94
CA ASN A 1 10.07 -42.25 13.02
C ASN A 1 8.71 -41.58 12.77
N THR A 2 7.79 -42.29 12.13
CA THR A 2 6.40 -41.85 11.87
C THR A 2 5.49 -42.01 13.10
N ASP A 3 5.89 -42.81 14.09
CA ASP A 3 5.10 -43.04 15.28
C ASP A 3 5.15 -41.94 16.35
N THR A 4 6.13 -41.04 16.27
CA THR A 4 6.28 -39.95 17.26
C THR A 4 5.34 -38.75 16.97
N MET A 5 4.85 -38.63 15.74
CA MET A 5 3.95 -37.53 15.34
C MET A 5 2.45 -37.84 15.63
N MET A 6 2.08 -39.10 15.88
CA MET A 6 0.69 -39.49 16.09
C MET A 6 0.16 -39.29 17.54
N ASN A 7 0.99 -38.84 18.48
CA ASN A 7 0.57 -38.64 19.88
C ASN A 7 0.37 -37.20 20.34
N LEU A 8 0.45 -36.21 19.45
CA LEU A 8 -0.02 -34.86 19.76
C LEU A 8 -1.55 -34.81 19.68
N LYS A 9 -2.20 -35.32 20.71
CA LYS A 9 -3.67 -35.50 20.74
C LYS A 9 -4.47 -34.22 20.93
N THR A 10 -3.84 -33.09 21.32
CA THR A 10 -4.61 -31.85 21.55
C THR A 10 -3.72 -30.62 21.39
N LEU A 11 -3.98 -29.83 20.38
CA LEU A 11 -3.42 -28.48 20.21
C LEU A 11 -4.55 -27.49 20.47
N PHE A 12 -4.38 -26.63 21.48
CA PHE A 12 -5.29 -25.52 21.75
C PHE A 12 -4.61 -24.21 21.34
N GLN A 13 -5.28 -23.45 20.47
CA GLN A 13 -4.88 -22.13 20.09
C GLN A 13 -5.90 -21.13 20.65
N THR A 14 -5.45 -20.14 21.40
CA THR A 14 -6.29 -19.13 22.02
C THR A 14 -5.55 -17.79 22.16
N SER A 15 -6.28 -16.70 22.21
CA SER A 15 -5.71 -15.39 22.49
C SER A 15 -5.26 -15.30 23.96
N LEU A 16 -4.30 -14.41 24.26
CA LEU A 16 -3.82 -14.17 25.63
C LEU A 16 -4.95 -13.74 26.57
N ASN A 17 -5.92 -12.99 26.06
CA ASN A 17 -7.06 -12.51 26.85
C ASN A 17 -8.03 -13.65 27.18
N GLU A 18 -8.37 -14.49 26.21
CA GLU A 18 -9.22 -15.68 26.42
C GLU A 18 -8.54 -16.69 27.33
N TYR A 19 -7.21 -16.90 27.14
CA TYR A 19 -6.43 -17.75 28.02
C TYR A 19 -6.57 -17.30 29.48
N ARG A 20 -6.36 -16.00 29.78
CA ARG A 20 -6.49 -15.42 31.13
C ARG A 20 -7.92 -15.50 31.67
N GLN A 21 -8.91 -15.36 30.80
CA GLN A 21 -10.32 -15.34 31.17
C GLN A 21 -10.85 -16.72 31.52
N TYR A 22 -10.50 -17.74 30.73
CA TYR A 22 -11.14 -19.06 30.77
C TYR A 22 -10.24 -20.20 31.22
N ILE A 23 -8.92 -20.15 30.92
CA ILE A 23 -8.01 -21.28 31.18
C ILE A 23 -7.18 -21.07 32.43
N GLU A 24 -6.63 -19.88 32.62
CA GLU A 24 -5.76 -19.55 33.76
C GLU A 24 -6.47 -19.65 35.11
N LYS A 25 -7.79 -19.49 35.13
CA LYS A 25 -8.61 -19.62 36.34
C LYS A 25 -8.96 -21.07 36.69
N ASP A 26 -8.80 -21.99 35.75
CA ASP A 26 -9.08 -23.43 35.97
C ASP A 26 -7.75 -24.19 36.16
N GLY A 27 -7.39 -24.41 37.43
CA GLY A 27 -6.15 -25.09 37.78
C GLY A 27 -6.05 -26.54 37.28
N ALA A 28 -7.17 -27.17 36.88
CA ALA A 28 -7.18 -28.50 36.28
C ALA A 28 -6.78 -28.46 34.81
N LEU A 29 -7.20 -27.40 34.09
CA LEU A 29 -6.81 -27.16 32.70
C LEU A 29 -5.34 -26.67 32.62
N GLU A 30 -4.96 -25.75 33.49
CA GLU A 30 -3.60 -25.16 33.48
C GLU A 30 -2.51 -26.23 33.66
N ARG A 31 -2.73 -27.25 34.48
CA ARG A 31 -1.76 -28.35 34.70
C ARG A 31 -1.68 -29.37 33.56
N ARG A 32 -2.65 -29.37 32.65
CA ARG A 32 -2.70 -30.34 31.54
C ARG A 32 -2.07 -29.80 30.25
N PHE A 33 -1.85 -28.50 30.16
CA PHE A 33 -1.30 -27.82 28.98
C PHE A 33 0.02 -27.10 29.29
N GLN A 34 1.02 -27.30 28.44
CA GLN A 34 2.22 -26.51 28.47
C GLN A 34 1.98 -25.20 27.76
N LYS A 35 2.18 -24.08 28.44
CA LYS A 35 2.03 -22.75 27.84
C LYS A 35 3.18 -22.47 26.89
N ILE A 36 2.85 -22.19 25.64
CA ILE A 36 3.80 -21.72 24.62
C ILE A 36 3.31 -20.34 24.17
N LYS A 37 4.04 -19.31 24.57
CA LYS A 37 3.74 -17.94 24.17
C LYS A 37 4.36 -17.65 22.79
N VAL A 38 3.53 -17.36 21.81
CA VAL A 38 3.95 -16.85 20.51
C VAL A 38 3.87 -15.33 20.56
N SER A 39 4.99 -14.67 20.40
CA SER A 39 5.08 -13.20 20.42
C SER A 39 4.84 -12.62 19.02
N GLU A 40 4.37 -11.38 18.97
CA GLU A 40 4.29 -10.57 17.76
C GLU A 40 5.70 -10.45 17.13
N PRO A 41 5.84 -10.63 15.80
CA PRO A 41 7.12 -10.45 15.12
C PRO A 41 7.55 -8.98 15.13
N THR A 42 8.85 -8.76 14.99
CA THR A 42 9.40 -7.41 14.84
C THR A 42 9.07 -6.83 13.46
N VAL A 43 9.30 -5.51 13.29
CA VAL A 43 9.14 -4.87 11.96
C VAL A 43 10.07 -5.51 10.93
N GLU A 44 11.30 -5.84 11.31
CA GLU A 44 12.29 -6.49 10.43
C GLU A 44 11.86 -7.90 10.02
N ASP A 45 11.36 -8.69 10.96
CA ASP A 45 10.78 -10.01 10.68
C ASP A 45 9.58 -9.89 9.75
N THR A 46 8.71 -8.90 9.99
CA THR A 46 7.54 -8.64 9.15
C THR A 46 7.93 -8.28 7.73
N ILE A 47 8.96 -7.45 7.52
CA ILE A 47 9.48 -7.14 6.17
C ILE A 47 9.94 -8.43 5.47
N THR A 48 10.61 -9.31 6.19
CA THR A 48 11.06 -10.60 5.64
C THR A 48 9.89 -11.50 5.25
N ILE A 49 8.84 -11.56 6.08
CA ILE A 49 7.59 -12.27 5.78
C ILE A 49 6.92 -11.69 4.53
N LEU A 50 6.78 -10.35 4.46
CA LEU A 50 6.17 -9.68 3.30
C LEU A 50 6.95 -9.93 2.00
N ARG A 51 8.29 -9.94 2.05
CA ARG A 51 9.13 -10.31 0.90
C ARG A 51 8.89 -11.75 0.45
N GLY A 52 8.70 -12.67 1.39
CA GLY A 52 8.34 -14.07 1.08
C GLY A 52 6.94 -14.21 0.46
N LEU A 53 6.01 -13.31 0.78
CA LEU A 53 4.65 -13.31 0.23
C LEU A 53 4.51 -12.48 -1.04
N LYS A 54 5.48 -11.62 -1.36
CA LYS A 54 5.46 -10.67 -2.48
C LYS A 54 5.02 -11.31 -3.80
N GLU A 55 5.68 -12.40 -4.22
CA GLU A 55 5.40 -13.06 -5.49
C GLU A 55 3.93 -13.54 -5.57
N ARG A 56 3.39 -14.05 -4.47
CA ARG A 56 1.99 -14.50 -4.40
C ARG A 56 1.00 -13.35 -4.56
N PHE A 57 1.25 -12.20 -3.92
CA PHE A 57 0.42 -11.00 -4.10
C PHE A 57 0.51 -10.46 -5.53
N GLU A 58 1.71 -10.38 -6.10
CA GLU A 58 1.92 -9.93 -7.47
C GLU A 58 1.16 -10.79 -8.49
N ILE A 59 1.14 -12.10 -8.29
CA ILE A 59 0.43 -13.03 -9.17
C ILE A 59 -1.08 -12.95 -8.95
N HIS A 60 -1.54 -12.92 -7.69
CA HIS A 60 -2.96 -12.87 -7.36
C HIS A 60 -3.64 -11.61 -7.90
N HIS A 61 -3.06 -10.45 -7.64
CA HIS A 61 -3.62 -9.18 -8.09
C HIS A 61 -3.22 -8.80 -9.52
N GLY A 62 -2.12 -9.35 -10.03
CA GLY A 62 -1.58 -9.01 -11.35
C GLY A 62 -0.90 -7.64 -11.39
N VAL A 63 -0.28 -7.23 -10.27
CA VAL A 63 0.44 -5.98 -10.09
C VAL A 63 1.89 -6.26 -9.72
N SER A 64 2.76 -5.27 -9.79
CA SER A 64 4.14 -5.35 -9.26
C SER A 64 4.23 -4.60 -7.94
N ILE A 65 5.09 -5.04 -7.02
CA ILE A 65 5.23 -4.40 -5.70
C ILE A 65 6.68 -3.96 -5.50
N GLN A 66 6.91 -2.69 -5.23
CA GLN A 66 8.24 -2.19 -4.88
C GLN A 66 8.66 -2.65 -3.48
N ASP A 67 9.95 -2.98 -3.29
CA ASP A 67 10.47 -3.34 -1.96
C ASP A 67 10.25 -2.22 -0.93
N LYS A 68 10.35 -0.96 -1.37
CA LYS A 68 10.03 0.20 -0.53
C LYS A 68 8.60 0.20 -0.03
N ALA A 69 7.64 -0.29 -0.81
CA ALA A 69 6.23 -0.41 -0.39
C ALA A 69 6.09 -1.42 0.75
N LEU A 70 6.78 -2.57 0.69
CA LEU A 70 6.78 -3.57 1.77
C LEU A 70 7.38 -3.01 3.07
N ILE A 71 8.50 -2.30 2.97
CA ILE A 71 9.13 -1.62 4.11
C ILE A 71 8.17 -0.59 4.71
N SER A 72 7.54 0.22 3.86
CA SER A 72 6.55 1.22 4.31
C SER A 72 5.33 0.56 4.96
N ALA A 73 4.81 -0.55 4.41
CA ALA A 73 3.69 -1.28 4.98
C ALA A 73 4.00 -1.78 6.40
N ALA A 74 5.16 -2.41 6.62
CA ALA A 74 5.56 -2.88 7.94
C ALA A 74 5.79 -1.72 8.93
N THR A 75 6.50 -0.67 8.51
CA THR A 75 6.88 0.45 9.37
C THR A 75 5.68 1.33 9.74
N LEU A 76 4.87 1.72 8.73
CA LEU A 76 3.75 2.62 8.95
C LEU A 76 2.58 1.91 9.65
N SER A 77 2.32 0.62 9.35
CA SER A 77 1.31 -0.14 10.09
C SER A 77 1.66 -0.27 11.56
N ASN A 78 2.92 -0.56 11.87
CA ASN A 78 3.37 -0.66 13.27
C ASN A 78 3.20 0.66 14.01
N ARG A 79 3.38 1.79 13.33
CA ARG A 79 3.33 3.13 13.91
C ARG A 79 1.92 3.69 14.08
N TYR A 80 1.06 3.49 13.08
CA TYR A 80 -0.24 4.18 13.00
C TYR A 80 -1.45 3.29 13.23
N ILE A 81 -1.29 1.96 13.15
CA ILE A 81 -2.38 0.99 13.38
C ILE A 81 -2.11 0.28 14.70
N THR A 82 -2.90 0.65 15.73
CA THR A 82 -2.71 0.17 17.11
C THR A 82 -3.68 -0.94 17.52
N ASP A 83 -4.74 -1.15 16.78
CA ASP A 83 -5.82 -2.09 17.06
C ASP A 83 -5.58 -3.50 16.51
N ARG A 84 -4.50 -3.69 15.76
CA ARG A 84 -4.10 -4.96 15.15
C ARG A 84 -2.61 -5.24 15.36
N TYR A 85 -2.22 -6.49 15.22
CA TYR A 85 -0.84 -6.97 15.42
C TYR A 85 -0.12 -7.21 14.11
N LEU A 86 1.22 -7.14 14.13
CA LEU A 86 2.07 -7.63 13.05
C LEU A 86 2.04 -9.19 13.05
N PRO A 87 2.16 -9.86 11.90
CA PRO A 87 2.31 -9.27 10.55
C PRO A 87 0.99 -8.90 9.88
N ASP A 88 -0.18 -9.29 10.43
CA ASP A 88 -1.49 -9.24 9.77
C ASP A 88 -1.83 -7.85 9.26
N LYS A 89 -1.67 -6.79 10.09
CA LYS A 89 -1.96 -5.42 9.67
C LYS A 89 -1.11 -4.94 8.49
N ALA A 90 0.11 -5.44 8.36
CA ALA A 90 0.98 -5.09 7.23
C ALA A 90 0.62 -5.90 5.97
N ILE A 91 0.20 -7.13 6.13
CA ILE A 91 -0.31 -8.00 5.07
C ILE A 91 -1.58 -7.41 4.48
N ASP A 92 -2.55 -7.04 5.32
CA ASP A 92 -3.81 -6.42 4.90
C ASP A 92 -3.59 -5.11 4.13
N LEU A 93 -2.61 -4.29 4.56
CA LEU A 93 -2.25 -3.07 3.84
C LEU A 93 -1.71 -3.33 2.44
N VAL A 94 -0.84 -4.31 2.30
CA VAL A 94 -0.29 -4.68 0.99
C VAL A 94 -1.40 -5.24 0.11
N ASP A 95 -2.27 -6.09 0.64
CA ASP A 95 -3.38 -6.66 -0.08
C ASP A 95 -4.34 -5.58 -0.60
N GLU A 96 -4.76 -4.64 0.27
CA GLU A 96 -5.65 -3.54 -0.13
C GLU A 96 -5.01 -2.57 -1.12
N ALA A 97 -3.71 -2.27 -0.97
CA ALA A 97 -3.00 -1.45 -1.94
C ALA A 97 -2.94 -2.13 -3.32
N CYS A 98 -2.62 -3.44 -3.36
CA CYS A 98 -2.64 -4.22 -4.59
C CYS A 98 -4.04 -4.26 -5.22
N ALA A 99 -5.08 -4.45 -4.41
CA ALA A 99 -6.48 -4.44 -4.88
C ALA A 99 -6.87 -3.06 -5.44
N THR A 100 -6.45 -1.97 -4.78
CA THR A 100 -6.70 -0.60 -5.24
C THR A 100 -6.07 -0.33 -6.60
N ILE A 101 -4.78 -0.65 -6.77
CA ILE A 101 -4.08 -0.51 -8.06
C ILE A 101 -4.74 -1.38 -9.11
N ARG A 102 -5.14 -2.61 -8.77
CA ARG A 102 -5.87 -3.50 -9.67
C ARG A 102 -7.17 -2.87 -10.17
N VAL A 103 -7.97 -2.30 -9.27
CA VAL A 103 -9.22 -1.62 -9.65
C VAL A 103 -8.93 -0.41 -10.54
N GLN A 104 -7.86 0.34 -10.27
CA GLN A 104 -7.43 1.46 -11.12
C GLN A 104 -7.03 1.00 -12.52
N MET A 105 -6.31 -0.12 -12.64
CA MET A 105 -5.93 -0.70 -13.94
C MET A 105 -7.13 -1.22 -14.74
N ASP A 106 -8.13 -1.77 -14.06
CA ASP A 106 -9.35 -2.26 -14.72
C ASP A 106 -10.34 -1.13 -15.02
N SER A 107 -10.18 0.05 -14.41
CA SER A 107 -11.02 1.23 -14.59
C SER A 107 -10.69 2.00 -15.87
N VAL A 108 -11.67 2.70 -16.41
CA VAL A 108 -11.46 3.59 -17.56
C VAL A 108 -10.57 4.76 -17.12
N PRO A 109 -9.49 5.10 -17.85
CA PRO A 109 -8.65 6.24 -17.54
C PRO A 109 -9.46 7.55 -17.44
N VAL A 110 -9.16 8.37 -16.43
CA VAL A 110 -9.87 9.65 -16.19
C VAL A 110 -9.90 10.55 -17.43
N ASN A 111 -8.83 10.53 -18.21
CA ASN A 111 -8.75 11.31 -19.44
C ASN A 111 -9.76 10.84 -20.49
N LEU A 112 -9.98 9.52 -20.62
CA LEU A 112 -10.93 8.94 -21.53
C LEU A 112 -12.38 9.20 -21.06
N ASP A 113 -12.63 9.04 -19.77
CA ASP A 113 -13.94 9.33 -19.17
C ASP A 113 -14.35 10.79 -19.34
N ASN A 114 -13.42 11.74 -19.10
CA ASN A 114 -13.65 13.16 -19.32
C ASN A 114 -13.96 13.49 -20.79
N LEU A 115 -13.29 12.82 -21.74
CA LEU A 115 -13.56 13.00 -23.17
C LEU A 115 -14.96 12.48 -23.53
N THR A 116 -15.32 11.30 -23.06
CA THR A 116 -16.64 10.71 -23.28
C THR A 116 -17.75 11.60 -22.71
N HIS A 117 -17.56 12.12 -21.49
CA HIS A 117 -18.49 13.09 -20.91
C HIS A 117 -18.58 14.39 -21.68
N LYS A 118 -17.47 14.90 -22.21
CA LYS A 118 -17.48 16.11 -23.06
C LYS A 118 -18.22 15.89 -24.35
N ILE A 119 -17.98 14.77 -25.03
CA ILE A 119 -18.69 14.37 -26.25
C ILE A 119 -20.19 14.27 -25.97
N MET A 120 -20.58 13.60 -24.88
CA MET A 120 -22.00 13.46 -24.51
C MET A 120 -22.67 14.81 -24.27
N ARG A 121 -22.02 15.75 -23.58
CA ARG A 121 -22.55 17.11 -23.37
C ARG A 121 -22.77 17.86 -24.70
N LEU A 122 -21.81 17.80 -25.60
CA LEU A 122 -21.92 18.42 -26.92
C LEU A 122 -23.04 17.78 -27.76
N GLN A 123 -23.21 16.47 -27.69
CA GLN A 123 -24.30 15.78 -28.38
C GLN A 123 -25.67 16.17 -27.84
N ILE A 124 -25.79 16.34 -26.50
CA ILE A 124 -27.05 16.84 -25.89
C ILE A 124 -27.32 18.27 -26.32
N GLU A 125 -26.30 19.16 -26.33
CA GLU A 125 -26.42 20.54 -26.83
C GLU A 125 -26.88 20.55 -28.30
N ARG A 126 -26.26 19.71 -29.13
CA ARG A 126 -26.62 19.55 -30.54
C ARG A 126 -28.10 19.18 -30.75
N GLU A 127 -28.60 18.19 -30.00
CA GLU A 127 -30.01 17.77 -30.10
C GLU A 127 -30.96 18.85 -29.56
N ALA A 128 -30.57 19.63 -28.56
CA ALA A 128 -31.38 20.74 -28.07
C ALA A 128 -31.53 21.86 -29.11
N ILE A 129 -30.43 22.24 -29.78
CA ILE A 129 -30.39 23.31 -30.80
C ILE A 129 -31.00 22.83 -32.12
N LYS A 130 -31.15 21.53 -32.36
CA LYS A 130 -31.73 20.98 -33.62
C LYS A 130 -33.15 21.47 -33.94
N LYS A 131 -33.89 21.85 -32.91
CA LYS A 131 -35.27 22.37 -33.06
C LYS A 131 -35.31 23.86 -33.40
N GLU A 132 -34.20 24.57 -33.26
CA GLU A 132 -34.09 25.99 -33.56
C GLU A 132 -33.66 26.21 -35.00
N LYS A 133 -34.29 27.18 -35.69
CA LYS A 133 -34.10 27.42 -37.14
C LYS A 133 -33.24 28.65 -37.42
N ASP A 134 -32.72 29.31 -36.40
CA ASP A 134 -31.95 30.53 -36.52
C ASP A 134 -30.55 30.30 -37.14
N GLU A 135 -30.01 31.28 -37.85
CA GLU A 135 -28.68 31.15 -38.49
C GLU A 135 -27.58 30.95 -37.46
N ILE A 136 -27.73 31.55 -36.27
CA ILE A 136 -26.77 31.40 -35.14
C ILE A 136 -26.75 29.95 -34.67
N SER A 137 -27.92 29.33 -34.51
CA SER A 137 -28.06 27.94 -34.10
C SER A 137 -27.54 26.95 -35.14
N LYS A 138 -27.61 27.32 -36.44
CA LYS A 138 -27.01 26.52 -37.52
C LYS A 138 -25.49 26.51 -37.45
N LYS A 139 -24.87 27.71 -37.32
CA LYS A 139 -23.40 27.83 -37.15
C LYS A 139 -22.93 27.08 -35.92
N ARG A 140 -23.63 27.26 -34.80
CA ARG A 140 -23.26 26.56 -33.56
C ARG A 140 -23.31 25.04 -33.72
N ARG A 141 -24.26 24.50 -34.48
CA ARG A 141 -24.33 23.05 -34.80
C ARG A 141 -23.14 22.60 -35.64
N GLU A 142 -22.72 23.36 -36.64
CA GLU A 142 -21.56 23.06 -37.47
C GLU A 142 -20.29 23.04 -36.62
N ASP A 143 -20.13 24.03 -35.76
CA ASP A 143 -18.99 24.09 -34.80
C ASP A 143 -19.00 22.88 -33.85
N ILE A 144 -20.14 22.48 -33.31
CA ILE A 144 -20.30 21.31 -32.44
C ILE A 144 -19.97 20.04 -33.22
N ASP A 145 -20.45 19.88 -34.45
CA ASP A 145 -20.21 18.70 -35.28
C ASP A 145 -18.70 18.53 -35.54
N GLU A 146 -17.97 19.63 -35.87
CA GLU A 146 -16.50 19.58 -36.01
C GLU A 146 -15.78 19.25 -34.69
N GLU A 147 -16.24 19.84 -33.57
CA GLU A 147 -15.61 19.57 -32.25
C GLU A 147 -15.86 18.12 -31.82
N VAL A 148 -17.05 17.59 -32.02
CA VAL A 148 -17.40 16.21 -31.72
C VAL A 148 -16.58 15.23 -32.56
N GLU A 149 -16.42 15.49 -33.86
CA GLU A 149 -15.61 14.63 -34.73
C GLU A 149 -14.15 14.55 -34.25
N LYS A 150 -13.52 15.72 -33.97
CA LYS A 150 -12.15 15.79 -33.45
C LYS A 150 -11.98 15.09 -32.09
N LEU A 151 -13.00 15.18 -31.22
CA LEU A 151 -12.97 14.53 -29.90
C LEU A 151 -13.21 13.02 -30.04
N GLN A 152 -14.07 12.58 -30.95
CA GLN A 152 -14.30 11.15 -31.21
C GLN A 152 -13.09 10.46 -31.83
N GLU A 153 -12.33 11.13 -32.69
CA GLU A 153 -11.04 10.59 -33.17
C GLU A 153 -10.04 10.38 -32.03
N LYS A 154 -9.94 11.36 -31.11
CA LYS A 154 -9.09 11.24 -29.92
C LYS A 154 -9.58 10.15 -28.98
N GLU A 155 -10.88 10.05 -28.74
CA GLU A 155 -11.49 8.99 -27.93
C GLU A 155 -11.19 7.61 -28.50
N LYS A 156 -11.35 7.40 -29.82
CA LYS A 156 -11.01 6.13 -30.48
C LYS A 156 -9.55 5.77 -30.33
N ALA A 157 -8.64 6.72 -30.58
CA ALA A 157 -7.20 6.49 -30.45
C ALA A 157 -6.81 6.10 -29.00
N LEU A 158 -7.35 6.79 -28.00
CA LEU A 158 -7.11 6.49 -26.59
C LEU A 158 -7.75 5.15 -26.17
N THR A 159 -8.95 4.85 -26.65
CA THR A 159 -9.63 3.58 -26.39
C THR A 159 -8.88 2.40 -26.96
N GLU A 160 -8.36 2.52 -28.20
CA GLU A 160 -7.52 1.49 -28.80
C GLU A 160 -6.21 1.27 -28.04
N ALA A 161 -5.56 2.36 -27.64
CA ALA A 161 -4.34 2.29 -26.84
C ALA A 161 -4.61 1.61 -25.48
N TRP A 162 -5.65 2.01 -24.78
CA TRP A 162 -6.06 1.41 -23.50
C TRP A 162 -6.43 -0.06 -23.63
N ASN A 163 -7.21 -0.45 -24.67
CA ASN A 163 -7.55 -1.85 -24.90
C ASN A 163 -6.32 -2.71 -25.23
N LYS A 164 -5.35 -2.17 -25.96
CA LYS A 164 -4.08 -2.87 -26.22
C LYS A 164 -3.31 -3.10 -24.93
N GLU A 165 -3.16 -2.07 -24.08
CA GLU A 165 -2.49 -2.18 -22.79
C GLU A 165 -3.19 -3.17 -21.86
N LYS A 166 -4.53 -3.11 -21.77
CA LYS A 166 -5.33 -4.06 -20.99
C LYS A 166 -5.14 -5.52 -21.44
N ASN A 167 -5.08 -5.77 -22.75
CA ASN A 167 -4.84 -7.10 -23.29
C ASN A 167 -3.43 -7.60 -22.99
N ILE A 168 -2.41 -6.73 -23.06
CA ILE A 168 -1.03 -7.06 -22.72
C ILE A 168 -0.95 -7.43 -21.23
N ASN A 169 -1.51 -6.62 -20.34
CA ASN A 169 -1.55 -6.88 -18.91
C ASN A 169 -2.27 -8.19 -18.57
N ALA A 170 -3.38 -8.48 -19.25
CA ALA A 170 -4.08 -9.77 -19.10
C ALA A 170 -3.22 -10.97 -19.53
N ASN A 171 -2.42 -10.82 -20.58
CA ASN A 171 -1.49 -11.86 -21.03
C ASN A 171 -0.32 -12.03 -20.06
N ILE A 172 0.26 -10.95 -19.55
CA ILE A 172 1.30 -10.98 -18.51
C ILE A 172 0.80 -11.73 -17.27
N LYS A 173 -0.44 -11.41 -16.81
CA LYS A 173 -1.04 -12.10 -15.67
C LYS A 173 -1.22 -13.59 -15.92
N LYS A 174 -1.69 -14.00 -17.10
CA LYS A 174 -1.81 -15.41 -17.46
C LYS A 174 -0.45 -16.11 -17.43
N LYS A 175 0.59 -15.50 -18.01
CA LYS A 175 1.95 -16.08 -18.03
C LYS A 175 2.55 -16.18 -16.63
N LYS A 176 2.37 -15.18 -15.76
CA LYS A 176 2.78 -15.27 -14.34
C LYS A 176 2.09 -16.44 -13.63
N ALA A 177 0.78 -16.64 -13.84
CA ALA A 177 0.05 -17.76 -13.28
C ALA A 177 0.50 -19.13 -13.82
N GLU A 178 0.90 -19.22 -15.09
CA GLU A 178 1.47 -20.42 -15.69
C GLU A 178 2.83 -20.76 -15.06
N ILE A 179 3.68 -19.75 -14.86
CA ILE A 179 4.99 -19.92 -14.18
C ILE A 179 4.81 -20.41 -12.74
N GLU A 180 3.85 -19.85 -11.99
CA GLU A 180 3.56 -20.29 -10.61
C GLU A 180 3.11 -21.75 -10.57
N LYS A 181 2.21 -22.14 -11.47
CA LYS A 181 1.79 -23.53 -11.60
C LYS A 181 2.95 -24.47 -11.91
N ALA A 182 3.83 -24.06 -12.84
CA ALA A 182 5.02 -24.85 -13.18
C ALA A 182 6.01 -24.94 -12.01
N LYS A 183 6.19 -23.87 -11.23
CA LYS A 183 7.01 -23.88 -10.00
C LYS A 183 6.40 -24.80 -8.92
N PHE A 184 5.08 -24.78 -8.76
CA PHE A 184 4.39 -25.66 -7.82
C PHE A 184 4.48 -27.14 -8.24
N GLU A 185 4.32 -27.43 -9.55
CA GLU A 185 4.53 -28.77 -10.08
C GLU A 185 5.97 -29.25 -9.88
N LEU A 186 6.96 -28.35 -10.05
CA LEU A 186 8.37 -28.64 -9.78
C LEU A 186 8.58 -29.05 -8.31
N GLU A 187 8.04 -28.28 -7.37
CA GLU A 187 8.10 -28.60 -5.93
C GLU A 187 7.46 -29.96 -5.62
N GLN A 188 6.31 -30.24 -6.23
CA GLN A 188 5.66 -31.55 -6.07
C GLN A 188 6.47 -32.69 -6.66
N ALA A 189 7.10 -32.49 -7.84
CA ALA A 189 7.93 -33.51 -8.47
C ALA A 189 9.20 -33.77 -7.64
N GLU A 190 9.83 -32.74 -7.07
CA GLU A 190 10.96 -32.89 -6.15
C GLU A 190 10.57 -33.63 -4.88
N ASN A 191 9.42 -33.31 -4.27
CA ASN A 191 8.92 -34.00 -3.07
C ASN A 191 8.59 -35.47 -3.33
N LYS A 192 8.22 -35.83 -4.57
CA LYS A 192 7.93 -37.22 -5.00
C LYS A 192 9.16 -37.92 -5.54
N TYR A 193 10.34 -37.28 -5.58
CA TYR A 193 11.57 -37.79 -6.19
C TYR A 193 11.43 -38.11 -7.69
N ASP A 194 10.54 -37.44 -8.42
CA ASP A 194 10.40 -37.53 -9.87
C ASP A 194 11.39 -36.58 -10.53
N LEU A 195 12.63 -37.06 -10.65
CA LEU A 195 13.76 -36.25 -11.15
C LEU A 195 13.64 -35.95 -12.65
N GLU A 196 12.96 -36.80 -13.43
CA GLU A 196 12.75 -36.54 -14.88
C GLU A 196 11.80 -35.34 -15.06
N ARG A 197 10.63 -35.36 -14.42
CA ARG A 197 9.68 -34.26 -14.51
C ARG A 197 10.27 -32.96 -13.94
N ALA A 198 10.98 -33.04 -12.81
CA ALA A 198 11.64 -31.89 -12.20
C ALA A 198 12.70 -31.29 -13.16
N ALA A 199 13.48 -32.09 -13.86
CA ALA A 199 14.48 -31.60 -14.83
C ALA A 199 13.82 -30.90 -16.03
N VAL A 200 12.72 -31.45 -16.58
CA VAL A 200 11.96 -30.83 -17.69
C VAL A 200 11.39 -29.49 -17.29
N LEU A 201 10.77 -29.40 -16.10
CA LEU A 201 10.22 -28.15 -15.59
C LEU A 201 11.32 -27.12 -15.34
N ARG A 202 12.40 -27.49 -14.64
CA ARG A 202 13.46 -26.56 -14.21
C ARG A 202 14.29 -26.01 -15.39
N HIS A 203 14.60 -26.84 -16.37
CA HIS A 203 15.51 -26.48 -17.48
C HIS A 203 14.80 -26.23 -18.81
N GLY A 204 13.54 -26.62 -18.94
CA GLY A 204 12.75 -26.47 -20.17
C GLY A 204 11.59 -25.50 -20.06
N GLU A 205 10.55 -25.86 -19.30
CA GLU A 205 9.26 -25.12 -19.30
C GLU A 205 9.38 -23.75 -18.61
N ILE A 206 9.93 -23.69 -17.39
CA ILE A 206 10.02 -22.43 -16.60
C ILE A 206 10.88 -21.38 -17.32
N PRO A 207 12.12 -21.67 -17.79
CA PRO A 207 12.92 -20.66 -18.48
C PRO A 207 12.30 -20.16 -19.79
N LYS A 208 11.50 -21.01 -20.46
CA LYS A 208 10.78 -20.60 -21.68
C LYS A 208 9.67 -19.60 -21.35
N LEU A 209 8.87 -19.89 -20.33
CA LEU A 209 7.80 -19.00 -19.87
C LEU A 209 8.36 -17.67 -19.33
N GLU A 210 9.50 -17.71 -18.63
CA GLU A 210 10.17 -16.50 -18.14
C GLU A 210 10.68 -15.61 -19.29
N LYS A 211 11.23 -16.20 -20.36
CA LYS A 211 11.62 -15.43 -21.56
C LYS A 211 10.43 -14.82 -22.27
N GLU A 212 9.33 -15.56 -22.43
CA GLU A 212 8.11 -15.04 -23.04
C GLU A 212 7.54 -13.86 -22.22
N LEU A 213 7.63 -13.93 -20.89
CA LEU A 213 7.22 -12.85 -19.99
C LEU A 213 8.14 -11.64 -20.11
N GLU A 214 9.46 -11.83 -20.23
CA GLU A 214 10.41 -10.76 -20.41
C GLU A 214 10.23 -10.03 -21.75
N GLU A 215 9.94 -10.76 -22.82
CA GLU A 215 9.61 -10.18 -24.14
C GLU A 215 8.34 -9.32 -24.07
N LEU A 216 7.30 -9.77 -23.37
CA LEU A 216 6.07 -9.01 -23.15
C LEU A 216 6.34 -7.73 -22.33
N ASN A 217 7.14 -7.80 -21.27
CA ASN A 217 7.51 -6.65 -20.46
C ASN A 217 8.36 -5.62 -21.23
N ASN A 218 9.24 -6.08 -22.12
CA ASN A 218 10.09 -5.19 -22.94
C ASN A 218 9.29 -4.42 -24.01
N THR A 219 8.12 -4.89 -24.38
CA THR A 219 7.24 -4.22 -25.36
C THR A 219 6.53 -3.01 -24.74
N GLU A 220 6.52 -2.89 -23.40
CA GLU A 220 5.83 -1.84 -22.64
C GLU A 220 6.72 -0.62 -22.31
N LYS A 221 7.25 0.09 -23.30
CA LYS A 221 8.03 1.32 -23.03
C LYS A 221 7.21 2.58 -22.67
N ASN A 222 5.90 2.58 -22.92
CA ASN A 222 5.00 3.72 -22.66
C ASN A 222 3.73 3.25 -21.94
N LYS A 223 3.83 3.03 -20.62
CA LYS A 223 2.64 2.69 -19.80
C LYS A 223 1.80 3.93 -19.54
N ILE A 224 0.50 3.84 -19.84
CA ILE A 224 -0.51 4.85 -19.48
C ILE A 224 -0.95 4.62 -18.03
N LEU A 225 -0.93 3.36 -17.56
CA LEU A 225 -1.35 2.95 -16.23
C LEU A 225 -0.16 2.48 -15.40
N SER A 226 -0.08 2.90 -14.15
CA SER A 226 0.89 2.36 -13.20
C SER A 226 0.40 1.00 -12.68
N ASP A 227 1.17 -0.06 -12.94
CA ASP A 227 0.92 -1.41 -12.45
C ASP A 227 1.73 -1.73 -11.20
N THR A 228 2.39 -0.73 -10.63
CA THR A 228 3.36 -0.91 -9.56
C THR A 228 2.88 -0.24 -8.28
N VAL A 229 2.76 -1.02 -7.22
CA VAL A 229 2.47 -0.54 -5.87
C VAL A 229 3.70 0.14 -5.29
N THR A 230 3.54 1.40 -4.89
CA THR A 230 4.58 2.26 -4.33
C THR A 230 4.39 2.50 -2.83
N SER A 231 5.36 3.16 -2.20
CA SER A 231 5.22 3.62 -0.81
C SER A 231 4.08 4.61 -0.61
N ASP A 232 3.76 5.39 -1.65
CA ASP A 232 2.72 6.41 -1.60
C ASP A 232 1.33 5.78 -1.62
N ASP A 233 1.14 4.69 -2.38
CA ASP A 233 -0.10 3.92 -2.38
C ASP A 233 -0.38 3.30 -1.01
N ILE A 234 0.65 2.77 -0.34
CA ILE A 234 0.55 2.27 1.03
C ILE A 234 0.15 3.41 2.00
N ALA A 235 0.76 4.59 1.86
CA ALA A 235 0.42 5.73 2.69
C ALA A 235 -1.02 6.21 2.44
N GLU A 236 -1.52 6.13 1.22
CA GLU A 236 -2.91 6.45 0.88
C GLU A 236 -3.89 5.51 1.57
N VAL A 237 -3.62 4.19 1.55
CA VAL A 237 -4.47 3.21 2.26
C VAL A 237 -4.49 3.50 3.76
N ILE A 238 -3.34 3.73 4.38
CA ILE A 238 -3.25 4.07 5.81
C ILE A 238 -3.99 5.36 6.12
N SER A 239 -3.86 6.37 5.26
CA SER A 239 -4.58 7.64 5.42
C SER A 239 -6.09 7.44 5.42
N ARG A 240 -6.62 6.55 4.56
CA ARG A 240 -8.04 6.17 4.54
C ARG A 240 -8.48 5.45 5.82
N TRP A 241 -7.65 4.55 6.34
CA TRP A 241 -7.98 3.78 7.55
C TRP A 241 -7.90 4.62 8.83
N THR A 242 -6.90 5.50 8.92
CA THR A 242 -6.60 6.25 10.15
C THR A 242 -7.10 7.69 10.13
N ASN A 243 -7.55 8.19 8.98
CA ASN A 243 -7.87 9.61 8.73
C ASN A 243 -6.68 10.57 8.98
N ILE A 244 -5.44 10.07 8.91
CA ILE A 244 -4.23 10.89 9.03
C ILE A 244 -3.81 11.35 7.63
N PRO A 245 -3.60 12.66 7.37
CA PRO A 245 -3.22 13.17 6.06
C PRO A 245 -1.93 12.54 5.53
N ILE A 246 -1.88 12.21 4.23
CA ILE A 246 -0.73 11.57 3.56
C ILE A 246 0.56 12.35 3.78
N SER A 247 0.51 13.69 3.75
CA SER A 247 1.67 14.55 3.99
C SER A 247 2.34 14.31 5.35
N LYS A 248 1.58 13.86 6.34
CA LYS A 248 2.11 13.48 7.66
C LYS A 248 2.73 12.06 7.66
N LEU A 249 2.32 11.20 6.76
CA LEU A 249 2.79 9.82 6.66
C LEU A 249 4.09 9.70 5.84
N VAL A 250 4.19 10.44 4.74
CA VAL A 250 5.28 10.31 3.74
C VAL A 250 6.49 11.16 4.09
N SER A 251 6.32 12.32 4.75
CA SER A 251 7.45 13.16 5.13
C SER A 251 8.39 12.41 6.07
N SER A 252 9.69 12.36 5.70
CA SER A 252 10.67 11.65 6.51
C SER A 252 10.73 12.26 7.91
N GLU A 253 10.84 11.43 8.95
CA GLU A 253 11.00 11.92 10.35
C GLU A 253 12.15 12.91 10.47
N LYS A 254 13.21 12.69 9.70
CA LYS A 254 14.38 13.56 9.68
C LYS A 254 14.05 14.96 9.17
N GLU A 255 13.25 15.08 8.12
CA GLU A 255 12.82 16.39 7.58
C GLU A 255 11.88 17.11 8.54
N LYS A 256 10.94 16.38 9.16
CA LYS A 256 10.06 16.94 10.20
C LYS A 256 10.85 17.43 11.41
N LEU A 257 11.82 16.65 11.88
CA LEU A 257 12.65 17.03 13.01
C LEU A 257 13.56 18.23 12.69
N LEU A 258 14.11 18.29 11.48
CA LEU A 258 14.91 19.44 11.05
C LEU A 258 14.10 20.71 10.89
N GLY A 259 12.82 20.58 10.46
CA GLY A 259 11.90 21.71 10.31
C GLY A 259 11.12 22.08 11.58
N LEU A 260 11.25 21.31 12.67
CA LEU A 260 10.44 21.46 13.90
C LEU A 260 10.56 22.87 14.51
N GLU A 261 11.78 23.38 14.64
CA GLU A 261 12.05 24.71 15.21
C GLU A 261 11.38 25.81 14.40
N ASP A 262 11.53 25.77 13.08
CA ASP A 262 10.96 26.78 12.15
C ASP A 262 9.42 26.71 12.14
N ASN A 263 8.85 25.55 12.19
CA ASN A 263 7.39 25.36 12.23
C ASN A 263 6.81 25.88 13.55
N MET A 264 7.46 25.57 14.68
CA MET A 264 7.04 26.08 15.97
C MET A 264 7.12 27.62 16.04
N LYS A 265 8.16 28.25 15.48
CA LYS A 265 8.33 29.70 15.41
C LYS A 265 7.23 30.41 14.61
N LYS A 266 6.63 29.74 13.63
CA LYS A 266 5.50 30.31 12.86
C LYS A 266 4.24 30.50 13.70
N ARG A 267 4.06 29.69 14.76
CA ARG A 267 2.87 29.71 15.63
C ARG A 267 3.11 30.42 16.95
N VAL A 268 4.28 30.22 17.53
CA VAL A 268 4.62 30.78 18.85
C VAL A 268 5.64 31.89 18.64
N MET A 269 5.21 33.12 18.83
CA MET A 269 6.06 34.31 18.68
C MET A 269 6.70 34.71 19.99
N GLY A 270 7.98 35.11 19.95
CA GLY A 270 8.69 35.69 21.08
C GLY A 270 9.19 34.72 22.16
N GLN A 271 9.25 33.41 21.84
CA GLN A 271 9.76 32.36 22.75
C GLN A 271 10.84 31.49 22.06
N ASP A 272 11.72 32.15 21.29
CA ASP A 272 12.70 31.44 20.43
C ASP A 272 13.64 30.53 21.21
N GLU A 273 14.10 30.96 22.39
CA GLU A 273 15.00 30.18 23.23
C GLU A 273 14.31 28.91 23.78
N ALA A 274 13.04 29.04 24.22
CA ALA A 274 12.29 27.91 24.70
C ALA A 274 11.98 26.90 23.57
N ILE A 275 11.62 27.38 22.38
CA ILE A 275 11.38 26.56 21.20
C ILE A 275 12.64 25.83 20.80
N LYS A 276 13.79 26.48 20.77
CA LYS A 276 15.09 25.88 20.44
C LYS A 276 15.43 24.74 21.42
N LEU A 277 15.32 24.99 22.72
CA LEU A 277 15.61 23.96 23.74
C LEU A 277 14.70 22.74 23.61
N VAL A 278 13.42 22.96 23.34
CA VAL A 278 12.46 21.86 23.13
C VAL A 278 12.80 21.07 21.87
N SER A 279 13.06 21.76 20.75
CA SER A 279 13.41 21.12 19.48
C SER A 279 14.71 20.32 19.57
N GLU A 280 15.77 20.89 20.18
CA GLU A 280 17.03 20.18 20.40
C GLU A 280 16.87 18.94 21.27
N ALA A 281 16.05 19.00 22.32
CA ALA A 281 15.82 17.85 23.21
C ALA A 281 15.14 16.69 22.47
N ILE A 282 14.19 17.01 21.58
CA ILE A 282 13.49 16.01 20.76
C ILE A 282 14.42 15.42 19.71
N ILE A 283 15.19 16.25 19.00
CA ILE A 283 16.18 15.80 18.01
C ILE A 283 17.20 14.87 18.66
N LYS A 284 17.77 15.24 19.81
CA LYS A 284 18.72 14.40 20.57
C LYS A 284 18.11 13.05 20.99
N SER A 285 16.86 13.05 21.40
CA SER A 285 16.15 11.82 21.79
C SER A 285 15.92 10.89 20.61
N ARG A 286 15.56 11.44 19.44
CA ARG A 286 15.31 10.66 18.22
C ARG A 286 16.57 10.22 17.48
N ALA A 287 17.71 10.86 17.75
CA ALA A 287 19.01 10.44 17.22
C ALA A 287 19.55 9.12 17.81
N GLY A 288 18.77 8.41 18.62
CA GLY A 288 19.11 7.07 19.12
C GLY A 288 20.10 7.03 20.30
N ILE A 289 20.36 8.17 20.92
CA ILE A 289 21.30 8.28 22.06
C ILE A 289 20.65 7.88 23.40
N LYS A 290 19.39 7.39 23.38
CA LYS A 290 18.57 7.19 24.57
C LYS A 290 18.06 5.77 24.76
N ASP A 291 17.88 5.39 26.03
CA ASP A 291 17.25 4.14 26.46
C ASP A 291 15.80 4.05 25.96
N PRO A 292 15.41 2.97 25.25
CA PRO A 292 14.04 2.78 24.71
C PRO A 292 12.94 2.82 25.78
N ASN A 293 13.25 2.52 27.02
CA ASN A 293 12.29 2.46 28.13
C ASN A 293 12.01 3.80 28.81
N ARG A 294 12.67 4.88 28.38
CA ARG A 294 12.48 6.21 28.96
C ARG A 294 11.63 7.12 28.07
N PRO A 295 10.83 8.03 28.64
CA PRO A 295 10.06 9.00 27.85
C PRO A 295 10.99 9.85 26.98
N ILE A 296 10.51 10.29 25.82
CA ILE A 296 11.27 11.07 24.83
C ILE A 296 11.91 12.29 25.48
N ALA A 297 11.13 13.06 26.23
CA ALA A 297 11.59 14.17 27.06
C ALA A 297 10.54 14.49 28.13
N SER A 298 10.98 15.13 29.22
CA SER A 298 10.10 15.70 30.23
C SER A 298 10.40 17.18 30.33
N PHE A 299 9.41 18.03 30.05
CA PHE A 299 9.55 19.48 30.04
C PHE A 299 8.78 20.11 31.20
N MET A 300 9.39 21.07 31.88
CA MET A 300 8.73 21.93 32.86
C MET A 300 8.82 23.38 32.38
N PHE A 301 7.67 23.98 32.01
CA PHE A 301 7.61 25.37 31.59
C PHE A 301 7.35 26.29 32.77
N LEU A 302 8.30 27.15 33.10
CA LEU A 302 8.22 28.12 34.19
C LEU A 302 8.06 29.54 33.63
N GLY A 303 7.21 30.36 34.25
CA GLY A 303 7.00 31.74 33.85
C GLY A 303 5.62 32.29 34.25
N PRO A 304 5.37 33.62 34.13
CA PRO A 304 4.10 34.24 34.49
C PRO A 304 2.96 33.76 33.59
N THR A 305 1.72 34.08 33.96
CA THR A 305 0.52 33.72 33.16
C THR A 305 0.50 34.53 31.88
N GLY A 306 0.09 33.91 30.75
CA GLY A 306 -0.07 34.61 29.46
C GLY A 306 1.15 34.61 28.53
N VAL A 307 2.33 34.14 28.99
CA VAL A 307 3.58 34.14 28.17
C VAL A 307 3.70 33.03 27.11
N GLY A 308 2.67 32.21 26.89
CA GLY A 308 2.67 31.22 25.83
C GLY A 308 3.07 29.80 26.22
N LYS A 309 3.21 29.45 27.51
CA LYS A 309 3.61 28.09 27.98
C LYS A 309 2.73 26.98 27.41
N THR A 310 1.42 27.16 27.50
CA THR A 310 0.42 26.19 26.98
C THR A 310 0.44 26.14 25.45
N GLU A 311 0.71 27.27 24.78
CA GLU A 311 0.78 27.31 23.32
C GLU A 311 2.00 26.58 22.78
N ILE A 312 3.15 26.66 23.44
CA ILE A 312 4.35 25.85 23.09
C ILE A 312 4.01 24.35 23.18
N ALA A 313 3.37 23.90 24.28
CA ALA A 313 3.00 22.52 24.47
C ALA A 313 1.97 22.04 23.41
N ARG A 314 0.98 22.89 23.11
CA ARG A 314 -0.04 22.59 22.09
C ARG A 314 0.55 22.55 20.68
N THR A 315 1.42 23.47 20.34
CA THR A 315 2.11 23.51 19.04
C THR A 315 2.99 22.29 18.88
N LEU A 316 3.75 21.92 19.92
CA LEU A 316 4.58 20.71 19.90
C LEU A 316 3.75 19.43 19.68
N ALA A 317 2.57 19.34 20.28
CA ALA A 317 1.70 18.19 20.11
C ALA A 317 1.05 18.12 18.71
N SER A 318 1.00 19.23 17.98
CA SER A 318 0.41 19.30 16.63
C SER A 318 1.42 19.03 15.51
N GLU A 319 2.73 19.15 15.77
CA GLU A 319 3.83 18.86 14.83
C GLU A 319 4.29 17.40 14.94
#